data_fe3c8e14e32b58e004775c83a04b71d4
#
_entry.id   fe3c8e14e32b58e004775c83a04b71d4
#
_cell.length_a   1.000
_cell.length_b   1.000
_cell.length_c   1.000
_cell.angle_alpha   90.00
_cell.angle_beta   90.00
_cell.angle_gamma   90.00
#
_symmetry.space_group_name_H-M   'P 1'
#
loop_
_entity.id
_entity.type
_entity.pdbx_description
1 polymer ?
#
loop_
_entity_poly.entity_id
_entity_poly.type
_entity_poly.pdbx_seq_one_letter_code
_entity_poly.pdbx_strand_id
1 'polypeptide(L)'
;MKRAAETAGAWPFEEARKLVERLKRHPKAEVLFETGYGPSGLPHIGTFGEVARTTMVRHAFHVLTEDKVKTRLLCFSDDMDGMRKIPENVPDRAALEPYLQMPLTAVPNPFGGDYPSFGDHNNAMLRRFLDTFGFDYEFASATDYYKSGKLDAVLLRVAQRYEAIMQVMLPTLGEERQATYSPFLPISPVSGRVLYVPLKAVDAAAGTITFTDEDGVDKTVPVTGGRVKLQWKPDFGARWAALGVDFEMFGKDHQTNAPIYDRICDILDGMAPEHFVYELFLDENGQKISKSKGNGLTIDEWLTYASPESLALYMFQSPRSAKKLHFDVIPKAVDEYFNFLARYPSQDWKNRLGNPVWHIHSGNPPEIDMPVSFTMLLNLASASNTEDESVLWGFLNRHVPGVSAATHPKLAELVGYAVKYFHDFVKPNKVFRAPDEIERAALQQLDAALAALPEGAGGDDIQSALYDVARPIPRYQDLKAKGATPERPGVSVEWFNTLYQVLLGLARGPRFGSFVAIYGVAETRELIRKALAGELAA
;
A
#
# COMPACT_ATOMS: atom_id res chain seq x y z
N MET A 1 25.87 -2.94 -13.76
CA MET A 1 24.84 -2.36 -12.92
C MET A 1 24.88 -0.83 -12.92
N LYS A 2 25.91 -0.15 -12.45
CA LYS A 2 26.00 1.33 -12.32
C LYS A 2 25.59 2.06 -13.61
N ARG A 3 26.23 1.73 -14.74
CA ARG A 3 25.94 2.36 -16.04
C ARG A 3 24.46 2.19 -16.45
N ALA A 4 23.85 1.06 -16.11
CA ALA A 4 22.42 0.83 -16.36
C ALA A 4 21.55 1.65 -15.41
N ALA A 5 21.99 1.86 -14.16
CA ALA A 5 21.27 2.66 -13.16
C ALA A 5 21.21 4.15 -13.54
N GLU A 6 22.24 4.68 -14.19
CA GLU A 6 22.29 6.09 -14.63
C GLU A 6 21.16 6.44 -15.61
N THR A 7 20.66 5.46 -16.35
CA THR A 7 19.61 5.63 -17.36
C THR A 7 18.34 4.81 -17.09
N ALA A 8 18.26 4.15 -15.93
CA ALA A 8 17.10 3.32 -15.60
C ALA A 8 15.82 4.16 -15.52
N GLY A 9 14.76 3.69 -16.17
CA GLY A 9 13.48 4.37 -16.24
C GLY A 9 12.51 4.06 -15.10
N ALA A 10 12.89 3.17 -14.17
CA ALA A 10 12.06 2.92 -12.99
C ALA A 10 12.01 4.17 -12.10
N TRP A 11 10.81 4.50 -11.60
CA TRP A 11 10.59 5.74 -10.87
C TRP A 11 11.51 5.93 -9.64
N PRO A 12 11.92 4.88 -8.88
CA PRO A 12 12.87 5.10 -7.78
C PRO A 12 14.21 5.66 -8.25
N PHE A 13 14.69 5.24 -9.43
CA PHE A 13 15.91 5.80 -10.02
C PHE A 13 15.72 7.23 -10.53
N GLU A 14 14.55 7.55 -11.08
CA GLU A 14 14.22 8.92 -11.50
C GLU A 14 14.31 9.88 -10.30
N GLU A 15 13.71 9.50 -9.18
CA GLU A 15 13.74 10.31 -7.95
C GLU A 15 15.15 10.36 -7.34
N ALA A 16 15.86 9.25 -7.31
CA ALA A 16 17.22 9.18 -6.80
C ALA A 16 18.19 10.06 -7.60
N ARG A 17 18.02 10.17 -8.92
CA ARG A 17 18.83 11.08 -9.75
C ARG A 17 18.63 12.55 -9.39
N LYS A 18 17.43 12.96 -9.00
CA LYS A 18 17.19 14.33 -8.50
C LYS A 18 18.00 14.62 -7.25
N LEU A 19 18.10 13.63 -6.36
CA LEU A 19 18.95 13.75 -5.16
C LEU A 19 20.44 13.84 -5.50
N VAL A 20 20.91 13.08 -6.47
CA VAL A 20 22.29 13.18 -6.96
C VAL A 20 22.58 14.58 -7.49
N GLU A 21 21.68 15.13 -8.32
CA GLU A 21 21.83 16.50 -8.84
C GLU A 21 21.74 17.56 -7.73
N ARG A 22 20.88 17.34 -6.71
CA ARG A 22 20.82 18.21 -5.53
C ARG A 22 22.16 18.25 -4.80
N LEU A 23 22.79 17.10 -4.58
CA LEU A 23 24.09 17.00 -3.92
C LEU A 23 25.23 17.67 -4.70
N LYS A 24 25.18 17.65 -6.04
CA LYS A 24 26.17 18.36 -6.86
C LYS A 24 26.10 19.87 -6.63
N ARG A 25 24.91 20.40 -6.46
CA ARG A 25 24.66 21.83 -6.22
C ARG A 25 24.86 22.23 -4.76
N HIS A 26 24.53 21.32 -3.85
CA HIS A 26 24.57 21.54 -2.40
C HIS A 26 25.18 20.32 -1.71
N PRO A 27 26.51 20.22 -1.69
CA PRO A 27 27.21 19.07 -1.11
C PRO A 27 26.88 18.86 0.36
N LYS A 28 26.58 17.62 0.73
CA LYS A 28 26.36 17.15 2.10
C LYS A 28 27.05 15.81 2.31
N ALA A 29 27.46 15.54 3.53
CA ALA A 29 28.04 14.24 3.90
C ALA A 29 26.97 13.16 4.07
N GLU A 30 25.72 13.57 4.37
CA GLU A 30 24.61 12.70 4.65
C GLU A 30 23.33 13.25 4.04
N VAL A 31 22.50 12.37 3.46
CA VAL A 31 21.19 12.70 2.91
C VAL A 31 20.10 12.19 3.86
N LEU A 32 19.17 13.06 4.21
CA LEU A 32 18.06 12.76 5.10
C LEU A 32 16.77 12.58 4.29
N PHE A 33 16.21 11.38 4.39
CA PHE A 33 14.88 11.03 3.92
C PHE A 33 13.91 11.14 5.10
N GLU A 34 12.73 11.69 4.88
CA GLU A 34 11.69 11.77 5.91
C GLU A 34 10.36 11.23 5.39
N THR A 35 9.64 10.55 6.28
CA THR A 35 8.23 10.19 6.10
C THR A 35 7.43 10.74 7.27
N GLY A 36 6.19 11.16 7.00
CA GLY A 36 5.27 11.68 8.02
C GLY A 36 4.23 10.64 8.43
N TYR A 37 3.85 10.66 9.70
CA TYR A 37 2.78 9.84 10.24
C TYR A 37 1.97 10.62 11.27
N GLY A 38 0.66 10.65 11.10
CA GLY A 38 -0.26 11.22 12.09
C GLY A 38 -0.89 10.10 12.94
N PRO A 39 -0.58 9.98 14.23
CA PRO A 39 -1.09 8.91 15.10
C PRO A 39 -2.49 9.20 15.64
N SER A 40 -3.34 9.88 14.87
CA SER A 40 -4.75 10.12 15.17
C SER A 40 -5.63 8.88 14.96
N GLY A 41 -5.08 7.81 14.44
CA GLY A 41 -5.67 6.50 14.25
C GLY A 41 -4.59 5.44 14.10
N LEU A 42 -4.99 4.18 14.00
CA LEU A 42 -4.07 3.06 13.75
C LEU A 42 -3.37 3.23 12.40
N PRO A 43 -2.12 2.76 12.27
CA PRO A 43 -1.42 2.74 10.99
C PRO A 43 -2.24 1.99 9.93
N HIS A 44 -2.26 2.52 8.73
CA HIS A 44 -2.91 1.87 7.60
C HIS A 44 -1.91 1.59 6.47
N ILE A 45 -2.39 0.92 5.45
CA ILE A 45 -1.57 0.45 4.34
C ILE A 45 -0.88 1.59 3.57
N GLY A 46 -1.47 2.80 3.55
CA GLY A 46 -0.85 4.00 2.97
C GLY A 46 0.40 4.44 3.71
N THR A 47 0.43 4.29 5.03
CA THR A 47 1.61 4.56 5.86
C THR A 47 2.77 3.62 5.49
N PHE A 48 2.47 2.34 5.32
CA PHE A 48 3.44 1.38 4.79
C PHE A 48 3.95 1.79 3.41
N GLY A 49 3.05 2.16 2.52
CA GLY A 49 3.39 2.56 1.16
C GLY A 49 4.40 3.70 1.11
N GLU A 50 4.27 4.67 1.99
CA GLU A 50 5.18 5.80 2.07
C GLU A 50 6.60 5.39 2.50
N VAL A 51 6.72 4.57 3.54
CA VAL A 51 8.01 4.06 4.01
C VAL A 51 8.65 3.11 2.99
N ALA A 52 7.87 2.19 2.43
CA ALA A 52 8.36 1.23 1.44
C ALA A 52 8.86 1.94 0.17
N ARG A 53 8.10 2.89 -0.35
CA ARG A 53 8.49 3.67 -1.54
C ARG A 53 9.73 4.53 -1.27
N THR A 54 9.80 5.19 -0.13
CA THR A 54 10.98 5.98 0.27
C THR A 54 12.22 5.10 0.39
N THR A 55 12.07 3.90 0.94
CA THR A 55 13.16 2.90 1.02
C THR A 55 13.66 2.50 -0.37
N MET A 56 12.75 2.35 -1.34
CA MET A 56 13.15 2.06 -2.73
C MET A 56 13.95 3.19 -3.38
N VAL A 57 13.55 4.44 -3.15
CA VAL A 57 14.32 5.62 -3.62
C VAL A 57 15.69 5.68 -2.94
N ARG A 58 15.73 5.47 -1.63
CA ARG A 58 16.96 5.43 -0.85
C ARG A 58 17.94 4.38 -1.36
N HIS A 59 17.43 3.17 -1.65
CA HIS A 59 18.26 2.11 -2.22
C HIS A 59 18.77 2.46 -3.62
N ALA A 60 17.93 2.99 -4.50
CA ALA A 60 18.36 3.47 -5.80
C ALA A 60 19.45 4.56 -5.70
N PHE A 61 19.32 5.46 -4.74
CA PHE A 61 20.31 6.49 -4.45
C PHE A 61 21.66 5.89 -4.00
N HIS A 62 21.65 4.88 -3.16
CA HIS A 62 22.86 4.14 -2.76
C HIS A 62 23.57 3.51 -3.96
N VAL A 63 22.81 2.92 -4.89
CA VAL A 63 23.38 2.36 -6.13
C VAL A 63 24.02 3.45 -7.00
N LEU A 64 23.34 4.58 -7.19
CA LEU A 64 23.86 5.69 -7.99
C LEU A 64 25.10 6.33 -7.38
N THR A 65 25.20 6.39 -6.07
CA THR A 65 26.33 6.97 -5.35
C THR A 65 27.41 5.96 -4.96
N GLU A 66 27.21 4.68 -5.30
CA GLU A 66 28.13 3.58 -4.94
C GLU A 66 28.41 3.54 -3.43
N ASP A 67 27.37 3.75 -2.63
CA ASP A 67 27.43 3.80 -1.15
C ASP A 67 28.41 4.85 -0.58
N LYS A 68 28.82 5.84 -1.39
CA LYS A 68 29.77 6.89 -0.94
C LYS A 68 29.10 7.98 -0.10
N VAL A 69 27.78 8.06 -0.12
CA VAL A 69 27.01 9.05 0.63
C VAL A 69 26.15 8.33 1.66
N LYS A 70 26.29 8.72 2.91
CA LYS A 70 25.46 8.20 3.99
C LYS A 70 24.01 8.68 3.86
N THR A 71 23.09 7.85 4.28
CA THR A 71 21.66 8.20 4.30
C THR A 71 21.03 7.82 5.63
N ARG A 72 19.98 8.56 5.98
CA ARG A 72 19.09 8.23 7.10
C ARG A 72 17.66 8.33 6.62
N LEU A 73 16.77 7.51 7.17
CA LEU A 73 15.33 7.61 6.99
C LEU A 73 14.69 7.89 8.34
N LEU A 74 14.05 9.05 8.45
CA LEU A 74 13.36 9.49 9.64
C LEU A 74 11.85 9.31 9.45
N CYS A 75 11.24 8.44 10.25
CA CYS A 75 9.78 8.32 10.34
C CYS A 75 9.30 9.24 11.46
N PHE A 76 8.72 10.37 11.07
CA PHE A 76 8.32 11.43 12.00
C PHE A 76 6.84 11.32 12.32
N SER A 77 6.53 11.14 13.60
CA SER A 77 5.15 11.08 14.11
C SER A 77 4.70 12.44 14.64
N ASP A 78 3.59 12.93 14.09
CA ASP A 78 2.94 14.17 14.53
C ASP A 78 2.08 13.94 15.79
N ASP A 79 2.64 13.32 16.79
CA ASP A 79 1.98 12.90 18.03
C ASP A 79 1.68 14.02 19.02
N MET A 80 2.15 15.24 18.73
CA MET A 80 1.80 16.45 19.49
C MET A 80 0.57 17.17 18.95
N ASP A 81 0.02 16.73 17.82
CA ASP A 81 -1.23 17.27 17.29
C ASP A 81 -2.38 17.05 18.28
N GLY A 82 -3.27 18.02 18.35
CA GLY A 82 -4.49 17.91 19.15
C GLY A 82 -5.46 16.88 18.58
N MET A 83 -6.11 16.11 19.44
CA MET A 83 -7.17 15.19 19.01
C MET A 83 -8.40 16.00 18.56
N ARG A 84 -8.58 16.17 17.26
CA ARG A 84 -9.69 16.96 16.70
C ARG A 84 -11.02 16.25 16.77
N LYS A 85 -10.99 14.93 16.57
CA LYS A 85 -12.16 14.06 16.68
C LYS A 85 -11.75 12.67 17.15
N ILE A 86 -12.68 11.98 17.77
CA ILE A 86 -12.45 10.62 18.24
C ILE A 86 -12.69 9.66 17.08
N PRO A 87 -11.74 8.77 16.73
CA PRO A 87 -11.92 7.76 15.71
C PRO A 87 -13.09 6.82 16.02
N GLU A 88 -13.77 6.33 14.97
CA GLU A 88 -14.94 5.46 15.15
C GLU A 88 -14.60 4.07 15.68
N ASN A 89 -13.37 3.63 15.46
CA ASN A 89 -12.91 2.28 15.81
C ASN A 89 -12.23 2.16 17.17
N VAL A 90 -12.40 3.16 18.07
CA VAL A 90 -11.85 3.07 19.42
C VAL A 90 -12.89 2.49 20.40
N PRO A 91 -12.45 1.68 21.39
CA PRO A 91 -13.30 1.27 22.50
C PRO A 91 -13.69 2.50 23.33
N ASP A 92 -14.92 2.53 23.85
CA ASP A 92 -15.41 3.57 24.75
C ASP A 92 -15.08 5.01 24.28
N ARG A 93 -15.68 5.41 23.17
CA ARG A 93 -15.50 6.76 22.60
C ARG A 93 -15.84 7.89 23.57
N ALA A 94 -16.86 7.68 24.41
CA ALA A 94 -17.31 8.70 25.37
C ALA A 94 -16.22 9.04 26.39
N ALA A 95 -15.39 8.10 26.78
CA ALA A 95 -14.29 8.32 27.73
C ALA A 95 -13.22 9.28 27.20
N LEU A 96 -13.11 9.42 25.88
CA LEU A 96 -12.13 10.30 25.24
C LEU A 96 -12.63 11.72 24.99
N GLU A 97 -13.93 11.99 25.08
CA GLU A 97 -14.50 13.32 24.82
C GLU A 97 -13.88 14.43 25.67
N PRO A 98 -13.58 14.26 26.99
CA PRO A 98 -12.90 15.29 27.77
C PRO A 98 -11.50 15.66 27.26
N TYR A 99 -10.89 14.82 26.44
CA TYR A 99 -9.52 15.00 25.94
C TYR A 99 -9.44 15.55 24.54
N LEU A 100 -10.57 15.94 23.95
CA LEU A 100 -10.56 16.61 22.65
C LEU A 100 -9.65 17.85 22.66
N GLN A 101 -8.90 18.05 21.58
CA GLN A 101 -7.88 19.10 21.41
C GLN A 101 -6.63 18.94 22.28
N MET A 102 -6.52 17.93 23.10
CA MET A 102 -5.26 17.64 23.78
C MET A 102 -4.26 16.97 22.83
N PRO A 103 -2.94 17.21 22.99
CA PRO A 103 -1.93 16.48 22.23
C PRO A 103 -2.17 14.97 22.34
N LEU A 104 -1.98 14.25 21.23
CA LEU A 104 -2.25 12.80 21.20
C LEU A 104 -1.45 12.02 22.24
N THR A 105 -0.26 12.50 22.60
CA THR A 105 0.55 11.94 23.70
C THR A 105 0.06 12.28 25.09
N ALA A 106 -0.92 13.17 25.23
CA ALA A 106 -1.59 13.51 26.48
C ALA A 106 -3.00 12.90 26.58
N VAL A 107 -3.49 12.24 25.55
CA VAL A 107 -4.78 11.53 25.55
C VAL A 107 -4.57 10.13 26.12
N PRO A 108 -5.40 9.67 27.09
CA PRO A 108 -5.28 8.32 27.65
C PRO A 108 -5.39 7.23 26.57
N ASN A 109 -4.68 6.14 26.75
CA ASN A 109 -4.75 4.99 25.86
C ASN A 109 -6.08 4.24 26.04
N PRO A 110 -6.97 4.19 25.03
CA PRO A 110 -8.25 3.49 25.13
C PRO A 110 -8.18 2.00 24.77
N PHE A 111 -7.03 1.53 24.28
CA PHE A 111 -6.89 0.19 23.71
C PHE A 111 -6.45 -0.88 24.71
N GLY A 112 -6.17 -0.48 25.96
CA GLY A 112 -5.56 -1.37 26.95
C GLY A 112 -4.06 -1.55 26.73
N GLY A 113 -3.40 -2.30 27.61
CA GLY A 113 -1.95 -2.48 27.59
C GLY A 113 -1.21 -1.37 28.34
N ASP A 114 0.12 -1.38 28.21
CA ASP A 114 1.02 -0.58 29.05
C ASP A 114 1.44 0.76 28.42
N TYR A 115 0.94 1.11 27.24
CA TYR A 115 1.29 2.39 26.61
C TYR A 115 0.61 3.56 27.33
N PRO A 116 1.36 4.63 27.67
CA PRO A 116 0.86 5.71 28.53
C PRO A 116 -0.18 6.60 27.87
N SER A 117 -0.26 6.62 26.54
CA SER A 117 -1.17 7.49 25.81
C SER A 117 -1.72 6.86 24.53
N PHE A 118 -2.75 7.49 23.98
CA PHE A 118 -3.30 7.18 22.66
C PHE A 118 -2.21 7.29 21.56
N GLY A 119 -1.44 8.38 21.57
CA GLY A 119 -0.35 8.59 20.62
C GLY A 119 0.75 7.54 20.76
N ASP A 120 1.17 7.22 21.97
CA ASP A 120 2.20 6.20 22.22
C ASP A 120 1.78 4.81 21.78
N HIS A 121 0.52 4.45 21.98
CA HIS A 121 -0.02 3.18 21.46
C HIS A 121 0.07 3.12 19.93
N ASN A 122 -0.42 4.15 19.24
CA ASN A 122 -0.40 4.15 17.77
C ASN A 122 1.02 4.22 17.21
N ASN A 123 1.90 4.96 17.85
CA ASN A 123 3.33 4.98 17.52
C ASN A 123 3.96 3.58 17.66
N ALA A 124 3.65 2.87 18.73
CA ALA A 124 4.14 1.51 18.95
C ALA A 124 3.62 0.53 17.88
N MET A 125 2.37 0.66 17.46
CA MET A 125 1.81 -0.15 16.38
C MET A 125 2.52 0.13 15.06
N LEU A 126 2.83 1.38 14.76
CA LEU A 126 3.61 1.74 13.58
C LEU A 126 5.02 1.13 13.61
N ARG A 127 5.72 1.29 14.72
CA ARG A 127 7.10 0.77 14.87
C ARG A 127 7.14 -0.75 14.77
N ARG A 128 6.27 -1.44 15.50
CA ARG A 128 6.15 -2.89 15.42
C ARG A 128 5.92 -3.36 13.99
N PHE A 129 5.09 -2.65 13.27
CA PHE A 129 4.78 -2.92 11.90
C PHE A 129 6.00 -2.72 10.97
N LEU A 130 6.65 -1.55 11.05
CA LEU A 130 7.85 -1.27 10.25
C LEU A 130 8.99 -2.25 10.56
N ASP A 131 9.15 -2.64 11.83
CA ASP A 131 10.14 -3.63 12.25
C ASP A 131 9.86 -5.02 11.66
N THR A 132 8.59 -5.41 11.58
CA THR A 132 8.18 -6.69 10.97
C THR A 132 8.59 -6.78 9.50
N PHE A 133 8.58 -5.66 8.77
CA PHE A 133 9.05 -5.60 7.38
C PHE A 133 10.57 -5.42 7.26
N GLY A 134 11.28 -5.24 8.35
CA GLY A 134 12.73 -5.08 8.36
C GLY A 134 13.24 -3.77 7.78
N PHE A 135 12.44 -2.70 7.80
CA PHE A 135 12.88 -1.38 7.34
C PHE A 135 13.98 -0.81 8.25
N ASP A 136 14.97 -0.21 7.63
CA ASP A 136 16.01 0.58 8.30
C ASP A 136 15.52 2.03 8.41
N TYR A 137 15.10 2.41 9.60
CA TYR A 137 14.54 3.74 9.89
C TYR A 137 14.85 4.18 11.32
N GLU A 138 14.77 5.49 11.55
CA GLU A 138 14.76 6.09 12.87
C GLU A 138 13.37 6.64 13.17
N PHE A 139 12.84 6.35 14.33
CA PHE A 139 11.56 6.90 14.77
C PHE A 139 11.76 8.25 15.45
N ALA A 140 10.93 9.24 15.12
CA ALA A 140 10.93 10.54 15.77
C ALA A 140 9.51 10.91 16.25
N SER A 141 9.41 11.35 17.49
CA SER A 141 8.20 11.90 18.10
C SER A 141 8.23 13.43 18.05
N ALA A 142 7.20 14.06 17.49
CA ALA A 142 7.05 15.51 17.51
C ALA A 142 7.05 16.03 18.95
N THR A 143 6.30 15.38 19.86
CA THR A 143 6.29 15.74 21.27
C THR A 143 7.69 15.77 21.87
N ASP A 144 8.49 14.75 21.61
CA ASP A 144 9.88 14.68 22.11
C ASP A 144 10.76 15.77 21.48
N TYR A 145 10.61 16.02 20.18
CA TYR A 145 11.39 17.04 19.49
C TYR A 145 11.10 18.45 19.97
N TYR A 146 9.84 18.77 20.19
CA TYR A 146 9.44 20.06 20.76
C TYR A 146 9.89 20.21 22.22
N LYS A 147 9.65 19.21 23.06
CA LYS A 147 9.97 19.28 24.49
C LYS A 147 11.46 19.19 24.79
N SER A 148 12.22 18.46 24.00
CA SER A 148 13.67 18.32 24.21
C SER A 148 14.47 19.52 23.73
N GLY A 149 13.86 20.45 23.02
CA GLY A 149 14.54 21.62 22.48
C GLY A 149 15.16 21.45 21.10
N LYS A 150 15.00 20.29 20.45
CA LYS A 150 15.52 20.05 19.09
C LYS A 150 14.97 21.01 18.03
N LEU A 151 13.78 21.56 18.25
CA LEU A 151 13.15 22.53 17.36
C LEU A 151 13.24 23.98 17.88
N ASP A 152 13.85 24.22 19.01
CA ASP A 152 13.88 25.54 19.63
C ASP A 152 14.48 26.62 18.70
N ALA A 153 15.59 26.33 18.04
CA ALA A 153 16.24 27.28 17.15
C ALA A 153 15.33 27.71 15.99
N VAL A 154 14.62 26.77 15.37
CA VAL A 154 13.69 27.09 14.26
C VAL A 154 12.44 27.81 14.78
N LEU A 155 11.94 27.46 15.96
CA LEU A 155 10.79 28.15 16.58
C LEU A 155 11.11 29.61 16.90
N LEU A 156 12.29 29.89 17.41
CA LEU A 156 12.78 31.27 17.62
C LEU A 156 12.89 32.02 16.29
N ARG A 157 13.31 31.35 15.24
CA ARG A 157 13.36 31.94 13.89
C ARG A 157 11.97 32.21 13.32
N VAL A 158 11.00 31.34 13.58
CA VAL A 158 9.59 31.60 13.23
C VAL A 158 9.10 32.87 13.91
N ALA A 159 9.40 33.09 15.19
CA ALA A 159 9.07 34.32 15.88
C ALA A 159 9.75 35.55 15.23
N GLN A 160 11.03 35.46 14.87
CA GLN A 160 11.77 36.53 14.18
C GLN A 160 11.23 36.83 12.79
N ARG A 161 10.71 35.82 12.09
CA ARG A 161 10.19 35.91 10.72
C ARG A 161 8.65 35.83 10.65
N TYR A 162 8.01 36.12 11.76
CA TYR A 162 6.56 36.00 11.93
C TYR A 162 5.79 36.71 10.83
N GLU A 163 6.10 37.96 10.53
CA GLU A 163 5.40 38.73 9.50
C GLU A 163 5.56 38.12 8.10
N ALA A 164 6.74 37.64 7.75
CA ALA A 164 6.99 37.00 6.46
C ALA A 164 6.15 35.73 6.31
N ILE A 165 6.03 34.94 7.38
CA ILE A 165 5.19 33.72 7.40
C ILE A 165 3.71 34.08 7.30
N MET A 166 3.26 35.11 8.03
CA MET A 166 1.87 35.59 7.95
C MET A 166 1.52 36.07 6.53
N GLN A 167 2.41 36.77 5.85
CA GLN A 167 2.21 37.20 4.45
C GLN A 167 2.03 36.00 3.49
N VAL A 168 2.66 34.87 3.74
CA VAL A 168 2.49 33.65 2.96
C VAL A 168 1.16 32.97 3.31
N MET A 169 0.80 32.93 4.57
CA MET A 169 -0.34 32.15 5.06
C MET A 169 -1.68 32.85 4.86
N LEU A 170 -1.79 34.16 5.17
CA LEU A 170 -3.07 34.88 5.17
C LEU A 170 -3.81 34.84 3.83
N PRO A 171 -3.16 35.03 2.66
CA PRO A 171 -3.85 34.94 1.38
C PRO A 171 -4.49 33.58 1.07
N THR A 172 -4.07 32.54 1.76
CA THR A 172 -4.59 31.17 1.59
C THR A 172 -5.82 30.87 2.43
N LEU A 173 -6.25 31.81 3.27
CA LEU A 173 -7.31 31.65 4.26
C LEU A 173 -8.50 32.56 3.93
N GLY A 174 -9.71 32.12 4.27
CA GLY A 174 -10.90 32.96 4.23
C GLY A 174 -10.86 34.05 5.30
N GLU A 175 -11.65 35.13 5.09
CA GLU A 175 -11.65 36.34 5.94
C GLU A 175 -11.79 36.04 7.44
N GLU A 176 -12.70 35.15 7.79
CA GLU A 176 -12.93 34.76 9.19
C GLU A 176 -11.68 34.13 9.83
N ARG A 177 -11.00 33.25 9.10
CA ARG A 177 -9.78 32.60 9.58
C ARG A 177 -8.57 33.54 9.59
N GLN A 178 -8.51 34.53 8.67
CA GLN A 178 -7.44 35.52 8.66
C GLN A 178 -7.37 36.31 9.96
N ALA A 179 -8.53 36.65 10.53
CA ALA A 179 -8.62 37.43 11.76
C ALA A 179 -8.09 36.71 13.00
N THR A 180 -8.10 35.38 12.98
CA THR A 180 -7.76 34.54 14.14
C THR A 180 -6.53 33.66 13.94
N TYR A 181 -5.94 33.67 12.73
CA TYR A 181 -4.82 32.81 12.41
C TYR A 181 -3.54 33.18 13.13
N SER A 182 -2.83 32.17 13.63
CA SER A 182 -1.42 32.26 14.03
C SER A 182 -0.69 30.98 13.60
N PRO A 183 0.57 31.07 13.15
CA PRO A 183 1.40 29.88 12.95
C PRO A 183 1.71 29.16 14.24
N PHE A 184 1.69 29.85 15.38
CA PHE A 184 1.88 29.26 16.70
C PHE A 184 0.55 28.83 17.30
N LEU A 185 0.50 27.60 17.81
CA LEU A 185 -0.60 27.04 18.58
C LEU A 185 -0.12 26.84 20.03
N PRO A 186 -0.49 27.71 20.96
CA PRO A 186 -0.12 27.54 22.35
C PRO A 186 -0.80 26.33 22.95
N ILE A 187 -0.09 25.63 23.85
CA ILE A 187 -0.66 24.60 24.70
C ILE A 187 -1.13 25.28 25.98
N SER A 188 -2.43 25.20 26.28
CA SER A 188 -2.98 25.87 27.46
C SER A 188 -2.29 25.39 28.73
N PRO A 189 -1.71 26.30 29.57
CA PRO A 189 -1.19 25.94 30.87
C PRO A 189 -2.28 25.44 31.84
N VAL A 190 -3.55 25.76 31.59
CA VAL A 190 -4.69 25.35 32.42
C VAL A 190 -5.21 23.98 32.03
N SER A 191 -5.55 23.80 30.74
CA SER A 191 -6.22 22.56 30.29
C SER A 191 -5.29 21.57 29.62
N GLY A 192 -4.13 22.00 29.12
CA GLY A 192 -3.24 21.19 28.30
C GLY A 192 -3.69 21.06 26.83
N ARG A 193 -4.76 21.76 26.44
CA ARG A 193 -5.28 21.71 25.07
C ARG A 193 -4.44 22.53 24.10
N VAL A 194 -4.37 22.11 22.86
CA VAL A 194 -3.81 22.87 21.75
C VAL A 194 -4.83 23.93 21.35
N LEU A 195 -4.46 25.20 21.44
CA LEU A 195 -5.39 26.32 21.22
C LEU A 195 -5.22 26.94 19.85
N TYR A 196 -6.33 27.12 19.15
CA TYR A 196 -6.44 27.87 17.89
C TYR A 196 -6.96 29.28 18.17
N VAL A 197 -6.12 30.12 18.75
CA VAL A 197 -6.46 31.47 19.18
C VAL A 197 -5.56 32.51 18.51
N PRO A 198 -6.04 33.75 18.29
CA PRO A 198 -5.19 34.83 17.83
C PRO A 198 -4.16 35.19 18.90
N LEU A 199 -3.00 35.64 18.47
CA LEU A 199 -1.96 36.13 19.38
C LEU A 199 -2.14 37.62 19.61
N LYS A 200 -2.01 38.06 20.86
CA LYS A 200 -1.99 39.46 21.23
C LYS A 200 -0.63 40.11 21.01
N ALA A 201 0.43 39.35 21.17
CA ALA A 201 1.79 39.83 20.95
C ALA A 201 2.74 38.66 20.60
N VAL A 202 3.73 38.98 19.77
CA VAL A 202 4.89 38.13 19.49
C VAL A 202 6.14 38.95 19.80
N ASP A 203 6.89 38.54 20.82
CA ASP A 203 8.17 39.16 21.18
C ASP A 203 9.30 38.31 20.63
N ALA A 204 9.81 38.68 19.47
CA ALA A 204 10.89 37.92 18.83
C ALA A 204 12.20 37.97 19.61
N ALA A 205 12.48 39.06 20.31
CA ALA A 205 13.71 39.20 21.10
C ALA A 205 13.67 38.32 22.36
N ALA A 206 12.52 38.25 23.04
CA ALA A 206 12.32 37.38 24.20
C ALA A 206 12.00 35.92 23.81
N GLY A 207 11.58 35.66 22.57
CA GLY A 207 11.15 34.35 22.13
C GLY A 207 9.83 33.91 22.78
N THR A 208 8.89 34.86 22.96
CA THR A 208 7.61 34.61 23.63
C THR A 208 6.42 35.03 22.78
N ILE A 209 5.27 34.44 23.09
CA ILE A 209 3.97 34.84 22.56
C ILE A 209 3.00 35.13 23.72
N THR A 210 2.05 36.02 23.47
CA THR A 210 0.97 36.35 24.42
C THR A 210 -0.38 36.04 23.79
N PHE A 211 -1.24 35.36 24.51
CA PHE A 211 -2.56 34.94 24.06
C PHE A 211 -3.53 34.93 25.24
N THR A 212 -4.83 34.96 24.96
CA THR A 212 -5.87 34.77 25.98
C THR A 212 -6.16 33.27 26.12
N ASP A 213 -5.93 32.73 27.32
CA ASP A 213 -6.19 31.33 27.63
C ASP A 213 -7.70 31.07 27.85
N GLU A 214 -8.07 29.80 28.01
CA GLU A 214 -9.46 29.36 28.19
C GLU A 214 -10.11 29.94 29.45
N ASP A 215 -9.35 30.31 30.46
CA ASP A 215 -9.81 31.00 31.68
C ASP A 215 -10.03 32.51 31.51
N GLY A 216 -9.85 33.04 30.30
CA GLY A 216 -9.97 34.46 29.98
C GLY A 216 -8.79 35.33 30.40
N VAL A 217 -7.72 34.73 30.92
CA VAL A 217 -6.50 35.41 31.38
C VAL A 217 -5.45 35.42 30.26
N ASP A 218 -4.85 36.59 30.03
CA ASP A 218 -3.72 36.69 29.11
C ASP A 218 -2.49 36.04 29.70
N LYS A 219 -1.85 35.19 28.90
CA LYS A 219 -0.65 34.46 29.29
C LYS A 219 0.44 34.67 28.27
N THR A 220 1.66 34.83 28.76
CA THR A 220 2.88 34.92 27.95
C THR A 220 3.71 33.66 28.18
N VAL A 221 3.99 32.94 27.11
CA VAL A 221 4.76 31.69 27.17
C VAL A 221 5.91 31.71 26.17
N PRO A 222 7.02 31.01 26.44
CA PRO A 222 8.06 30.86 25.43
C PRO A 222 7.58 30.02 24.26
N VAL A 223 8.08 30.32 23.07
CA VAL A 223 7.81 29.49 21.87
C VAL A 223 8.57 28.16 21.88
N THR A 224 9.50 28.01 22.81
CA THR A 224 10.42 26.88 22.96
C THR A 224 9.95 25.91 24.04
N GLY A 225 10.61 24.74 24.14
CA GLY A 225 10.43 23.80 25.24
C GLY A 225 9.08 23.06 25.25
N GLY A 226 8.37 23.00 24.12
CA GLY A 226 7.12 22.27 24.02
C GLY A 226 5.90 23.01 24.59
N ARG A 227 6.01 24.30 24.87
CA ARG A 227 4.90 25.15 25.32
C ARG A 227 3.97 25.54 24.17
N VAL A 228 4.47 25.46 22.96
CA VAL A 228 3.80 25.86 21.72
C VAL A 228 4.13 24.83 20.67
N LYS A 229 3.21 24.56 19.78
CA LYS A 229 3.50 23.84 18.53
C LYS A 229 3.13 24.71 17.33
N LEU A 230 3.63 24.40 16.17
CA LEU A 230 3.26 25.06 14.92
C LEU A 230 2.00 24.45 14.31
N GLN A 231 1.22 25.25 13.60
CA GLN A 231 0.22 24.74 12.68
C GLN A 231 0.88 23.91 11.59
N TRP A 232 0.13 22.97 11.02
CA TRP A 232 0.68 21.94 10.15
C TRP A 232 1.41 22.45 8.91
N LYS A 233 0.96 23.54 8.26
CA LYS A 233 1.66 24.10 7.09
C LYS A 233 3.00 24.76 7.45
N PRO A 234 3.05 25.68 8.43
CA PRO A 234 4.33 26.17 8.94
C PRO A 234 5.23 25.07 9.54
N ASP A 235 4.64 24.06 10.16
CA ASP A 235 5.39 22.94 10.75
C ASP A 235 6.17 22.16 9.69
N PHE A 236 5.58 21.86 8.53
CA PHE A 236 6.29 21.23 7.42
C PHE A 236 7.55 22.00 7.03
N GLY A 237 7.41 23.29 6.73
CA GLY A 237 8.54 24.10 6.33
C GLY A 237 9.59 24.27 7.42
N ALA A 238 9.16 24.45 8.66
CA ALA A 238 10.03 24.55 9.83
C ALA A 238 10.81 23.28 10.11
N ARG A 239 10.17 22.14 10.02
CA ARG A 239 10.79 20.83 10.20
C ARG A 239 11.87 20.58 9.13
N TRP A 240 11.56 20.85 7.89
CA TRP A 240 12.51 20.70 6.80
C TRP A 240 13.74 21.61 6.98
N ALA A 241 13.52 22.85 7.40
CA ALA A 241 14.60 23.79 7.68
C ALA A 241 15.46 23.34 8.89
N ALA A 242 14.81 22.90 9.97
CA ALA A 242 15.47 22.51 11.19
C ALA A 242 16.31 21.22 11.04
N LEU A 243 15.78 20.23 10.32
CA LEU A 243 16.39 18.90 10.21
C LEU A 243 17.27 18.75 8.96
N GLY A 244 17.13 19.63 7.98
CA GLY A 244 17.85 19.51 6.71
C GLY A 244 17.37 18.32 5.87
N VAL A 245 16.05 18.15 5.77
CA VAL A 245 15.46 17.07 4.98
C VAL A 245 15.76 17.26 3.50
N ASP A 246 16.22 16.22 2.84
CA ASP A 246 16.58 16.24 1.42
C ASP A 246 15.51 15.61 0.51
N PHE A 247 14.74 14.68 1.06
CA PHE A 247 13.67 14.00 0.32
C PHE A 247 12.48 13.71 1.24
N GLU A 248 11.29 14.07 0.79
CA GLU A 248 10.03 13.67 1.41
C GLU A 248 8.95 13.48 0.35
N MET A 249 8.32 12.30 0.35
CA MET A 249 7.14 12.07 -0.47
C MET A 249 5.87 12.29 0.33
N PHE A 250 4.82 12.68 -0.34
CA PHE A 250 3.50 12.88 0.25
C PHE A 250 2.39 12.60 -0.75
N GLY A 251 1.18 12.38 -0.24
CA GLY A 251 0.00 12.16 -1.04
C GLY A 251 -0.44 13.41 -1.81
N LYS A 252 -1.21 13.19 -2.86
CA LYS A 252 -1.73 14.24 -3.74
C LYS A 252 -2.54 15.32 -3.00
N ASP A 253 -3.09 15.01 -1.84
CA ASP A 253 -3.79 15.97 -0.99
C ASP A 253 -2.90 17.10 -0.48
N HIS A 254 -1.58 16.92 -0.46
CA HIS A 254 -0.61 17.97 -0.14
C HIS A 254 -0.13 18.78 -1.35
N GLN A 255 -0.45 18.35 -2.57
CA GLN A 255 0.13 18.93 -3.80
C GLN A 255 -0.12 20.41 -3.95
N THR A 256 -1.33 20.89 -3.66
CA THR A 256 -1.69 22.31 -3.72
C THR A 256 -1.01 23.16 -2.64
N ASN A 257 -0.68 22.55 -1.50
CA ASN A 257 -0.07 23.22 -0.36
C ASN A 257 1.47 23.16 -0.36
N ALA A 258 2.06 22.25 -1.13
CA ALA A 258 3.51 22.06 -1.16
C ALA A 258 4.31 23.35 -1.46
N PRO A 259 3.90 24.24 -2.39
CA PRO A 259 4.57 25.53 -2.59
C PRO A 259 4.60 26.41 -1.34
N ILE A 260 3.57 26.32 -0.49
CA ILE A 260 3.51 27.03 0.80
C ILE A 260 4.56 26.49 1.75
N TYR A 261 4.68 25.17 1.86
CA TYR A 261 5.68 24.53 2.72
C TYR A 261 7.10 24.92 2.27
N ASP A 262 7.36 24.84 0.98
CA ASP A 262 8.64 25.20 0.37
C ASP A 262 9.00 26.65 0.66
N ARG A 263 8.04 27.57 0.52
CA ARG A 263 8.24 28.99 0.78
C ARG A 263 8.54 29.27 2.25
N ILE A 264 7.85 28.60 3.16
CA ILE A 264 8.10 28.74 4.61
C ILE A 264 9.49 28.18 4.96
N CYS A 265 9.88 27.04 4.39
CA CYS A 265 11.22 26.49 4.55
C CYS A 265 12.30 27.49 4.14
N ASP A 266 12.12 28.15 2.99
CA ASP A 266 13.02 29.19 2.48
C ASP A 266 13.09 30.41 3.42
N ILE A 267 11.95 30.89 3.88
CA ILE A 267 11.88 31.99 4.88
C ILE A 267 12.68 31.64 6.14
N LEU A 268 12.73 30.38 6.53
CA LEU A 268 13.43 29.88 7.72
C LEU A 268 14.87 29.46 7.43
N ASP A 269 15.44 29.91 6.32
CA ASP A 269 16.82 29.65 5.89
C ASP A 269 17.11 28.16 5.59
N GLY A 270 16.08 27.37 5.34
CA GLY A 270 16.20 26.01 4.90
C GLY A 270 16.18 25.88 3.38
N MET A 271 16.41 24.69 2.90
CA MET A 271 16.25 24.32 1.50
C MET A 271 15.21 23.20 1.41
N ALA A 272 14.10 23.48 0.73
CA ALA A 272 13.03 22.51 0.57
C ALA A 272 13.55 21.20 -0.03
N PRO A 273 13.05 20.03 0.46
CA PRO A 273 13.46 18.73 -0.07
C PRO A 273 12.96 18.50 -1.49
N GLU A 274 13.55 17.53 -2.17
CA GLU A 274 12.95 16.95 -3.36
C GLU A 274 11.65 16.23 -2.95
N HIS A 275 10.60 16.38 -3.77
CA HIS A 275 9.27 15.84 -3.50
C HIS A 275 8.90 14.78 -4.53
N PHE A 276 8.24 13.74 -4.04
CA PHE A 276 7.48 12.81 -4.87
C PHE A 276 6.02 12.82 -4.41
N VAL A 277 5.11 13.13 -5.32
CA VAL A 277 3.67 13.14 -5.03
C VAL A 277 3.06 11.84 -5.55
N TYR A 278 2.49 11.05 -4.64
CA TYR A 278 1.79 9.82 -5.00
C TYR A 278 0.27 10.02 -4.96
N GLU A 279 -0.44 9.26 -5.80
CA GLU A 279 -1.89 9.21 -5.77
C GLU A 279 -2.42 8.45 -4.55
N LEU A 280 -3.62 8.83 -4.14
CA LEU A 280 -4.29 8.22 -3.00
C LEU A 280 -4.96 6.91 -3.40
N PHE A 281 -5.07 6.01 -2.44
CA PHE A 281 -5.83 4.77 -2.62
C PHE A 281 -7.33 5.01 -2.45
N LEU A 282 -8.11 4.24 -3.20
CA LEU A 282 -9.57 4.24 -3.17
C LEU A 282 -10.07 2.92 -2.57
N ASP A 283 -11.19 2.99 -1.87
CA ASP A 283 -11.89 1.79 -1.38
C ASP A 283 -12.63 1.05 -2.51
N GLU A 284 -13.37 0.01 -2.17
CA GLU A 284 -14.17 -0.77 -3.11
C GLU A 284 -15.22 0.05 -3.87
N ASN A 285 -15.67 1.15 -3.30
CA ASN A 285 -16.67 2.05 -3.87
C ASN A 285 -16.06 3.24 -4.64
N GLY A 286 -14.73 3.27 -4.79
CA GLY A 286 -14.03 4.37 -5.43
C GLY A 286 -13.91 5.63 -4.58
N GLN A 287 -14.14 5.53 -3.26
CA GLN A 287 -14.00 6.62 -2.32
C GLN A 287 -12.58 6.67 -1.75
N LYS A 288 -12.11 7.87 -1.43
CA LYS A 288 -10.79 8.05 -0.79
C LYS A 288 -10.75 7.28 0.54
N ILE A 289 -9.69 6.49 0.71
CA ILE A 289 -9.40 5.84 1.98
C ILE A 289 -8.92 6.88 2.99
N SER A 290 -9.49 6.89 4.19
CA SER A 290 -9.08 7.75 5.28
C SER A 290 -9.09 7.02 6.62
N LYS A 291 -8.16 7.40 7.51
CA LYS A 291 -8.07 6.86 8.87
C LYS A 291 -9.36 7.07 9.68
N SER A 292 -10.00 8.22 9.48
CA SER A 292 -11.21 8.57 10.23
C SER A 292 -12.45 7.80 9.79
N LYS A 293 -12.52 7.38 8.52
CA LYS A 293 -13.62 6.55 8.01
C LYS A 293 -13.41 5.06 8.30
N GLY A 294 -12.16 4.64 8.51
CA GLY A 294 -11.84 3.21 8.67
C GLY A 294 -12.17 2.36 7.45
N ASN A 295 -12.28 2.98 6.26
CA ASN A 295 -12.68 2.35 5.01
C ASN A 295 -11.48 1.91 4.19
N GLY A 296 -10.57 1.22 4.68
CA GLY A 296 -9.41 0.77 3.92
C GLY A 296 -8.98 -0.59 4.38
N LEU A 297 -8.22 -1.25 3.53
CA LEU A 297 -7.57 -2.48 3.87
C LEU A 297 -6.45 -2.18 4.87
N THR A 298 -6.46 -2.86 6.01
CA THR A 298 -5.35 -2.81 6.95
C THR A 298 -4.21 -3.73 6.48
N ILE A 299 -3.04 -3.51 7.05
CA ILE A 299 -1.89 -4.36 6.74
C ILE A 299 -2.09 -5.78 7.27
N ASP A 300 -2.59 -5.93 8.48
CA ASP A 300 -2.88 -7.24 9.07
C ASP A 300 -3.90 -8.00 8.23
N GLU A 301 -4.90 -7.32 7.68
CA GLU A 301 -5.86 -7.92 6.75
C GLU A 301 -5.17 -8.40 5.47
N TRP A 302 -4.30 -7.59 4.85
CA TRP A 302 -3.53 -8.05 3.69
C TRP A 302 -2.68 -9.27 4.02
N LEU A 303 -1.92 -9.21 5.12
CA LEU A 303 -1.02 -10.28 5.54
C LEU A 303 -1.73 -11.57 5.97
N THR A 304 -3.03 -11.51 6.22
CA THR A 304 -3.86 -12.71 6.43
C THR A 304 -3.95 -13.56 5.15
N TYR A 305 -3.90 -12.92 3.98
CA TYR A 305 -4.16 -13.58 2.68
C TYR A 305 -2.96 -13.58 1.73
N ALA A 306 -1.90 -12.84 2.04
CA ALA A 306 -0.76 -12.70 1.14
C ALA A 306 0.52 -12.27 1.86
N SER A 307 1.63 -12.39 1.16
CA SER A 307 2.95 -12.02 1.66
C SER A 307 3.19 -10.52 1.70
N PRO A 308 4.16 -10.06 2.51
CA PRO A 308 4.62 -8.67 2.50
C PRO A 308 5.11 -8.20 1.12
N GLU A 309 5.79 -9.07 0.39
CA GLU A 309 6.38 -8.76 -0.92
C GLU A 309 5.31 -8.44 -1.96
N SER A 310 4.16 -9.11 -1.91
CA SER A 310 3.02 -8.81 -2.79
C SER A 310 2.44 -7.42 -2.52
N LEU A 311 2.42 -6.99 -1.26
CA LEU A 311 2.03 -5.63 -0.89
C LEU A 311 3.05 -4.59 -1.37
N ALA A 312 4.33 -4.88 -1.20
CA ALA A 312 5.40 -4.01 -1.68
C ALA A 312 5.35 -3.85 -3.22
N LEU A 313 5.02 -4.92 -3.96
CA LEU A 313 4.78 -4.84 -5.40
C LEU A 313 3.62 -3.88 -5.71
N TYR A 314 2.52 -4.00 -4.99
CA TYR A 314 1.36 -3.13 -5.19
C TYR A 314 1.72 -1.65 -4.94
N MET A 315 2.58 -1.38 -3.96
CA MET A 315 3.10 -0.04 -3.68
C MET A 315 4.03 0.48 -4.78
N PHE A 316 4.84 -0.39 -5.37
CA PHE A 316 5.75 -0.02 -6.44
C PHE A 316 5.03 0.36 -7.73
N GLN A 317 3.96 -0.36 -8.06
CA GLN A 317 3.26 -0.22 -9.34
C GLN A 317 2.45 1.08 -9.41
N SER A 318 2.67 1.86 -10.48
CA SER A 318 1.87 3.05 -10.82
C SER A 318 1.58 3.99 -9.64
N PRO A 319 2.59 4.47 -8.91
CA PRO A 319 2.37 5.26 -7.69
C PRO A 319 1.72 6.63 -7.95
N ARG A 320 1.74 7.10 -9.21
CA ARG A 320 1.11 8.38 -9.63
C ARG A 320 -0.32 8.20 -10.15
N SER A 321 -0.88 7.01 -10.07
CA SER A 321 -2.24 6.71 -10.53
C SER A 321 -3.11 6.25 -9.36
N ALA A 322 -4.35 6.74 -9.30
CA ALA A 322 -5.31 6.29 -8.32
C ALA A 322 -5.62 4.80 -8.52
N LYS A 323 -5.59 4.04 -7.45
CA LYS A 323 -5.84 2.58 -7.48
C LYS A 323 -6.77 2.19 -6.34
N LYS A 324 -7.64 1.23 -6.63
CA LYS A 324 -8.43 0.58 -5.58
C LYS A 324 -7.53 -0.29 -4.72
N LEU A 325 -7.75 -0.22 -3.42
CA LEU A 325 -7.08 -1.04 -2.43
C LEU A 325 -8.14 -1.80 -1.64
N HIS A 326 -8.49 -2.97 -2.16
CA HIS A 326 -9.48 -3.87 -1.58
C HIS A 326 -9.00 -5.32 -1.74
N PHE A 327 -9.65 -6.26 -1.06
CA PHE A 327 -9.24 -7.67 -1.06
C PHE A 327 -9.15 -8.31 -2.46
N ASP A 328 -9.95 -7.84 -3.42
CA ASP A 328 -9.99 -8.36 -4.77
C ASP A 328 -8.70 -8.16 -5.59
N VAL A 329 -7.83 -7.23 -5.18
CA VAL A 329 -6.53 -6.98 -5.84
C VAL A 329 -5.45 -7.97 -5.40
N ILE A 330 -5.64 -8.69 -4.29
CA ILE A 330 -4.62 -9.55 -3.67
C ILE A 330 -4.17 -10.69 -4.59
N PRO A 331 -5.07 -11.50 -5.17
CA PRO A 331 -4.63 -12.63 -6.01
C PRO A 331 -3.77 -12.19 -7.18
N LYS A 332 -4.13 -11.11 -7.84
CA LYS A 332 -3.36 -10.55 -8.95
C LYS A 332 -1.99 -10.03 -8.50
N ALA A 333 -1.93 -9.33 -7.38
CA ALA A 333 -0.68 -8.82 -6.84
C ALA A 333 0.30 -9.96 -6.49
N VAL A 334 -0.20 -11.03 -5.91
CA VAL A 334 0.59 -12.23 -5.59
C VAL A 334 1.14 -12.88 -6.86
N ASP A 335 0.29 -13.10 -7.84
CA ASP A 335 0.70 -13.76 -9.10
C ASP A 335 1.68 -12.90 -9.91
N GLU A 336 1.47 -11.60 -9.98
CA GLU A 336 2.40 -10.69 -10.63
C GLU A 336 3.77 -10.68 -9.93
N TYR A 337 3.80 -10.71 -8.60
CA TYR A 337 5.05 -10.80 -7.86
C TYR A 337 5.87 -12.03 -8.26
N PHE A 338 5.27 -13.20 -8.25
CA PHE A 338 5.97 -14.43 -8.64
C PHE A 338 6.35 -14.46 -10.12
N ASN A 339 5.55 -13.86 -10.99
CA ASN A 339 5.91 -13.72 -12.42
C ASN A 339 7.14 -12.82 -12.62
N PHE A 340 7.21 -11.70 -11.93
CA PHE A 340 8.39 -10.83 -11.96
C PHE A 340 9.62 -11.53 -11.39
N LEU A 341 9.44 -12.25 -10.30
CA LEU A 341 10.51 -13.00 -9.64
C LEU A 341 11.08 -14.08 -10.57
N ALA A 342 10.22 -14.84 -11.25
CA ALA A 342 10.62 -15.89 -12.17
C ALA A 342 11.41 -15.37 -13.39
N ARG A 343 11.11 -14.16 -13.85
CA ARG A 343 11.81 -13.54 -14.99
C ARG A 343 13.17 -12.96 -14.61
N TYR A 344 13.36 -12.55 -13.38
CA TYR A 344 14.52 -11.79 -12.93
C TYR A 344 15.87 -12.46 -13.25
N PRO A 345 16.10 -13.77 -13.01
CA PRO A 345 17.41 -14.38 -13.22
C PRO A 345 17.90 -14.32 -14.68
N SER A 346 16.98 -14.37 -15.64
CA SER A 346 17.30 -14.37 -17.08
C SER A 346 17.46 -12.96 -17.67
N GLN A 347 17.18 -11.91 -16.92
CA GLN A 347 17.20 -10.54 -17.41
C GLN A 347 18.62 -9.94 -17.38
N ASP A 348 18.91 -9.06 -18.34
CA ASP A 348 20.08 -8.19 -18.29
C ASP A 348 19.91 -7.06 -17.26
N TRP A 349 20.96 -6.32 -16.96
CA TRP A 349 20.90 -5.26 -15.94
C TRP A 349 19.87 -4.17 -16.23
N LYS A 350 19.66 -3.81 -17.47
CA LYS A 350 18.64 -2.82 -17.84
C LYS A 350 17.24 -3.28 -17.42
N ASN A 351 16.92 -4.52 -17.74
CA ASN A 351 15.63 -5.11 -17.41
C ASN A 351 15.50 -5.45 -15.91
N ARG A 352 16.59 -5.88 -15.26
CA ARG A 352 16.60 -6.12 -13.80
C ARG A 352 16.29 -4.87 -13.01
N LEU A 353 16.88 -3.72 -13.37
CA LEU A 353 16.63 -2.44 -12.69
C LEU A 353 15.22 -1.89 -12.95
N GLY A 354 14.56 -2.34 -14.01
CA GLY A 354 13.14 -2.08 -14.27
C GLY A 354 12.19 -3.06 -13.58
N ASN A 355 12.70 -4.18 -13.10
CA ASN A 355 11.88 -5.22 -12.48
C ASN A 355 11.57 -4.86 -11.02
N PRO A 356 10.28 -4.83 -10.63
CA PRO A 356 9.88 -4.49 -9.25
C PRO A 356 10.58 -5.28 -8.17
N VAL A 357 10.87 -6.56 -8.39
CA VAL A 357 11.47 -7.43 -7.35
C VAL A 357 12.88 -6.98 -6.96
N TRP A 358 13.61 -6.35 -7.87
CA TRP A 358 14.89 -5.75 -7.54
C TRP A 358 14.74 -4.65 -6.47
N HIS A 359 13.74 -3.80 -6.63
CA HIS A 359 13.45 -2.71 -5.69
C HIS A 359 12.88 -3.22 -4.37
N ILE A 360 11.98 -4.19 -4.43
CA ILE A 360 11.35 -4.80 -3.25
C ILE A 360 12.39 -5.47 -2.34
N HIS A 361 13.37 -6.12 -2.95
CA HIS A 361 14.40 -6.90 -2.24
C HIS A 361 15.75 -6.18 -2.13
N SER A 362 15.78 -4.88 -2.32
CA SER A 362 17.02 -4.08 -2.21
C SER A 362 18.18 -4.69 -3.00
N GLY A 363 17.93 -5.09 -4.23
CA GLY A 363 18.92 -5.62 -5.15
C GLY A 363 19.19 -7.13 -5.06
N ASN A 364 18.61 -7.83 -4.09
CA ASN A 364 18.84 -9.26 -3.84
C ASN A 364 17.55 -10.07 -3.83
N PRO A 365 16.81 -10.14 -4.95
CA PRO A 365 15.60 -10.97 -4.99
C PRO A 365 15.94 -12.45 -4.83
N PRO A 366 15.12 -13.21 -4.06
CA PRO A 366 15.34 -14.63 -3.86
C PRO A 366 15.05 -15.43 -5.14
N GLU A 367 15.66 -16.59 -5.26
CA GLU A 367 15.27 -17.58 -6.25
C GLU A 367 14.23 -18.51 -5.62
N ILE A 368 13.02 -18.51 -6.16
CA ILE A 368 11.90 -19.30 -5.66
C ILE A 368 11.28 -20.05 -6.83
N ASP A 369 11.21 -21.38 -6.70
CA ASP A 369 10.43 -22.22 -7.60
C ASP A 369 8.97 -22.23 -7.14
N MET A 370 8.10 -21.66 -7.97
CA MET A 370 6.66 -21.59 -7.72
C MET A 370 5.93 -22.30 -8.86
N PRO A 371 5.62 -23.59 -8.71
CA PRO A 371 5.08 -24.41 -9.80
C PRO A 371 3.64 -24.09 -10.19
N VAL A 372 2.90 -23.37 -9.34
CA VAL A 372 1.50 -22.97 -9.59
C VAL A 372 1.26 -21.54 -9.14
N SER A 373 0.28 -20.87 -9.77
CA SER A 373 -0.16 -19.54 -9.36
C SER A 373 -1.12 -19.60 -8.17
N PHE A 374 -1.25 -18.46 -7.49
CA PHE A 374 -2.27 -18.27 -6.44
C PHE A 374 -3.67 -18.45 -7.00
N THR A 375 -3.94 -17.88 -8.17
CA THR A 375 -5.22 -18.04 -8.87
C THR A 375 -5.51 -19.50 -9.18
N MET A 376 -4.50 -20.28 -9.56
CA MET A 376 -4.66 -21.72 -9.79
C MET A 376 -5.06 -22.44 -8.50
N LEU A 377 -4.42 -22.13 -7.38
CA LEU A 377 -4.79 -22.73 -6.07
C LEU A 377 -6.23 -22.39 -5.68
N LEU A 378 -6.67 -21.14 -5.92
CA LEU A 378 -8.05 -20.74 -5.66
C LEU A 378 -9.04 -21.52 -6.53
N ASN A 379 -8.71 -21.78 -7.78
CA ASN A 379 -9.56 -22.58 -8.66
C ASN A 379 -9.59 -24.06 -8.25
N LEU A 380 -8.47 -24.62 -7.83
CA LEU A 380 -8.42 -25.99 -7.30
C LEU A 380 -9.27 -26.12 -6.03
N ALA A 381 -9.17 -25.17 -5.11
CA ALA A 381 -10.00 -25.12 -3.91
C ALA A 381 -11.49 -24.98 -4.26
N SER A 382 -11.81 -24.14 -5.23
CA SER A 382 -13.19 -23.92 -5.68
C SER A 382 -13.78 -25.17 -6.35
N ALA A 383 -13.04 -25.82 -7.23
CA ALA A 383 -13.49 -27.02 -7.94
C ALA A 383 -13.73 -28.20 -6.99
N SER A 384 -12.83 -28.40 -6.04
CA SER A 384 -12.95 -29.46 -5.02
C SER A 384 -13.83 -29.06 -3.84
N ASN A 385 -14.22 -27.79 -3.77
CA ASN A 385 -14.96 -27.18 -2.65
C ASN A 385 -14.33 -27.53 -1.29
N THR A 386 -13.03 -27.42 -1.21
CA THR A 386 -12.26 -27.82 -0.04
C THR A 386 -11.60 -26.64 0.67
N GLU A 387 -11.56 -26.72 1.98
CA GLU A 387 -10.74 -25.89 2.86
C GLU A 387 -9.60 -26.70 3.50
N ASP A 388 -9.46 -27.95 3.09
CA ASP A 388 -8.41 -28.84 3.55
C ASP A 388 -7.17 -28.73 2.66
N GLU A 389 -6.09 -28.20 3.21
CA GLU A 389 -4.81 -28.05 2.51
C GLU A 389 -4.29 -29.38 1.94
N SER A 390 -4.56 -30.51 2.60
CA SER A 390 -4.10 -31.84 2.14
C SER A 390 -4.67 -32.22 0.79
N VAL A 391 -5.89 -31.79 0.48
CA VAL A 391 -6.53 -32.01 -0.83
C VAL A 391 -5.79 -31.23 -1.92
N LEU A 392 -5.45 -29.99 -1.66
CA LEU A 392 -4.66 -29.17 -2.58
C LEU A 392 -3.27 -29.77 -2.82
N TRP A 393 -2.61 -30.23 -1.77
CA TRP A 393 -1.33 -30.93 -1.89
C TRP A 393 -1.42 -32.22 -2.71
N GLY A 394 -2.54 -32.92 -2.65
CA GLY A 394 -2.81 -34.06 -3.49
C GLY A 394 -2.78 -33.72 -4.98
N PHE A 395 -3.45 -32.64 -5.40
CA PHE A 395 -3.38 -32.15 -6.78
C PHE A 395 -1.97 -31.70 -7.17
N LEU A 396 -1.31 -30.93 -6.30
CA LEU A 396 0.03 -30.43 -6.54
C LEU A 396 1.05 -31.55 -6.71
N ASN A 397 0.97 -32.60 -5.89
CA ASN A 397 1.87 -33.73 -5.95
C ASN A 397 1.69 -34.57 -7.23
N ARG A 398 0.48 -34.66 -7.76
CA ARG A 398 0.23 -35.30 -9.07
C ARG A 398 0.84 -34.45 -10.21
N HIS A 399 0.78 -33.12 -10.09
CA HIS A 399 1.32 -32.20 -11.09
C HIS A 399 2.84 -32.13 -11.06
N VAL A 400 3.42 -32.02 -9.87
CA VAL A 400 4.87 -32.01 -9.64
C VAL A 400 5.21 -33.09 -8.61
N PRO A 401 5.54 -34.31 -9.05
CA PRO A 401 5.85 -35.40 -8.13
C PRO A 401 6.96 -35.05 -7.15
N GLY A 402 6.73 -35.34 -5.87
CA GLY A 402 7.68 -35.05 -4.80
C GLY A 402 7.59 -33.66 -4.20
N VAL A 403 6.67 -32.81 -4.67
CA VAL A 403 6.44 -31.48 -4.06
C VAL A 403 5.82 -31.63 -2.68
N SER A 404 6.35 -30.89 -1.71
CA SER A 404 5.85 -30.89 -0.33
C SER A 404 6.12 -29.54 0.34
N ALA A 405 5.55 -29.33 1.52
CA ALA A 405 5.84 -28.16 2.35
C ALA A 405 7.34 -28.07 2.72
N ALA A 406 8.00 -29.21 2.88
CA ALA A 406 9.44 -29.27 3.20
C ALA A 406 10.32 -28.85 2.00
N THR A 407 9.96 -29.29 0.79
CA THR A 407 10.73 -28.99 -0.43
C THR A 407 10.39 -27.61 -1.01
N HIS A 408 9.16 -27.13 -0.80
CA HIS A 408 8.64 -25.85 -1.33
C HIS A 408 7.95 -25.04 -0.23
N PRO A 409 8.70 -24.47 0.73
CA PRO A 409 8.10 -23.76 1.87
C PRO A 409 7.29 -22.53 1.47
N LYS A 410 7.69 -21.84 0.41
CA LYS A 410 6.92 -20.69 -0.11
C LYS A 410 5.60 -21.09 -0.78
N LEU A 411 5.57 -22.26 -1.41
CA LEU A 411 4.32 -22.85 -1.90
C LEU A 411 3.41 -23.24 -0.73
N ALA A 412 3.96 -23.75 0.37
CA ALA A 412 3.18 -24.05 1.58
C ALA A 412 2.53 -22.82 2.18
N GLU A 413 3.24 -21.69 2.25
CA GLU A 413 2.66 -20.40 2.64
C GLU A 413 1.51 -20.01 1.70
N LEU A 414 1.72 -20.15 0.39
CA LEU A 414 0.74 -19.78 -0.62
C LEU A 414 -0.52 -20.65 -0.54
N VAL A 415 -0.38 -21.93 -0.30
CA VAL A 415 -1.50 -22.87 -0.07
C VAL A 415 -2.32 -22.42 1.14
N GLY A 416 -1.67 -22.08 2.25
CA GLY A 416 -2.34 -21.58 3.45
C GLY A 416 -3.12 -20.28 3.18
N TYR A 417 -2.53 -19.34 2.47
CA TYR A 417 -3.20 -18.10 2.06
C TYR A 417 -4.39 -18.38 1.14
N ALA A 418 -4.23 -19.29 0.18
CA ALA A 418 -5.29 -19.63 -0.77
C ALA A 418 -6.52 -20.21 -0.08
N VAL A 419 -6.33 -21.09 0.91
CA VAL A 419 -7.44 -21.67 1.68
C VAL A 419 -8.21 -20.59 2.44
N LYS A 420 -7.50 -19.67 3.10
CA LYS A 420 -8.13 -18.56 3.83
C LYS A 420 -8.89 -17.61 2.90
N TYR A 421 -8.26 -17.22 1.79
CA TYR A 421 -8.88 -16.35 0.79
C TYR A 421 -10.10 -17.01 0.15
N PHE A 422 -10.01 -18.29 -0.17
CA PHE A 422 -11.14 -19.08 -0.68
C PHE A 422 -12.31 -19.08 0.31
N HIS A 423 -12.05 -19.39 1.57
CA HIS A 423 -13.09 -19.42 2.62
C HIS A 423 -13.80 -18.08 2.74
N ASP A 424 -13.05 -16.98 2.80
CA ASP A 424 -13.60 -15.67 3.14
C ASP A 424 -14.18 -14.92 1.93
N PHE A 425 -13.61 -15.09 0.74
CA PHE A 425 -13.94 -14.25 -0.43
C PHE A 425 -14.44 -15.02 -1.65
N VAL A 426 -14.05 -16.27 -1.84
CA VAL A 426 -14.46 -17.04 -3.02
C VAL A 426 -15.73 -17.83 -2.73
N LYS A 427 -15.70 -18.68 -1.71
CA LYS A 427 -16.82 -19.56 -1.35
C LYS A 427 -18.14 -18.82 -1.13
N PRO A 428 -18.20 -17.70 -0.36
CA PRO A 428 -19.44 -16.96 -0.16
C PRO A 428 -20.01 -16.31 -1.42
N ASN A 429 -19.17 -16.07 -2.42
CA ASN A 429 -19.50 -15.36 -3.64
C ASN A 429 -19.64 -16.28 -4.87
N LYS A 430 -19.53 -17.59 -4.69
CA LYS A 430 -19.78 -18.54 -5.78
C LYS A 430 -21.24 -18.52 -6.19
N VAL A 431 -21.47 -18.35 -7.49
CA VAL A 431 -22.80 -18.37 -8.08
C VAL A 431 -22.80 -19.33 -9.28
N PHE A 432 -23.33 -20.52 -9.07
CA PHE A 432 -23.53 -21.46 -10.15
C PHE A 432 -24.79 -21.13 -10.94
N ARG A 433 -24.75 -21.38 -12.22
CA ARG A 433 -25.94 -21.34 -13.09
C ARG A 433 -26.05 -22.61 -13.91
N ALA A 434 -27.27 -22.96 -14.24
CA ALA A 434 -27.53 -24.08 -15.14
C ALA A 434 -27.08 -23.73 -16.57
N PRO A 435 -26.52 -24.70 -17.32
CA PRO A 435 -26.22 -24.50 -18.73
C PRO A 435 -27.50 -24.41 -19.56
N ASP A 436 -27.53 -23.54 -20.55
CA ASP A 436 -28.59 -23.53 -21.57
C ASP A 436 -28.41 -24.68 -22.57
N GLU A 437 -29.31 -24.79 -23.57
CA GLU A 437 -29.29 -25.91 -24.53
C GLU A 437 -27.98 -25.95 -25.36
N ILE A 438 -27.45 -24.79 -25.79
CA ILE A 438 -26.19 -24.72 -26.55
C ILE A 438 -25.03 -25.12 -25.66
N GLU A 439 -25.02 -24.64 -24.44
CA GLU A 439 -23.98 -24.94 -23.45
C GLU A 439 -24.04 -26.42 -23.05
N ARG A 440 -25.22 -26.99 -22.89
CA ARG A 440 -25.38 -28.44 -22.60
C ARG A 440 -24.77 -29.30 -23.71
N ALA A 441 -25.09 -28.98 -24.96
CA ALA A 441 -24.52 -29.70 -26.11
C ALA A 441 -23.00 -29.56 -26.15
N ALA A 442 -22.49 -28.35 -25.92
CA ALA A 442 -21.05 -28.10 -25.88
C ALA A 442 -20.36 -28.86 -24.73
N LEU A 443 -20.95 -28.92 -23.54
CA LEU A 443 -20.43 -29.69 -22.40
C LEU A 443 -20.43 -31.19 -22.66
N GLN A 444 -21.46 -31.72 -23.33
CA GLN A 444 -21.48 -33.13 -23.73
C GLN A 444 -20.36 -33.45 -24.71
N GLN A 445 -20.12 -32.58 -25.70
CA GLN A 445 -18.99 -32.72 -26.63
C GLN A 445 -17.65 -32.60 -25.92
N LEU A 446 -17.53 -31.69 -24.97
CA LEU A 446 -16.31 -31.55 -24.15
C LEU A 446 -16.03 -32.78 -23.32
N ASP A 447 -17.03 -33.38 -22.68
CA ASP A 447 -16.88 -34.64 -21.95
C ASP A 447 -16.32 -35.76 -22.84
N ALA A 448 -16.90 -35.91 -24.04
CA ALA A 448 -16.42 -36.90 -25.02
C ALA A 448 -14.99 -36.60 -25.49
N ALA A 449 -14.67 -35.34 -25.74
CA ALA A 449 -13.33 -34.92 -26.16
C ALA A 449 -12.27 -35.18 -25.06
N LEU A 450 -12.62 -34.88 -23.82
CA LEU A 450 -11.74 -35.18 -22.65
C LEU A 450 -11.54 -36.68 -22.45
N ALA A 451 -12.60 -37.47 -22.64
CA ALA A 451 -12.51 -38.94 -22.55
C ALA A 451 -11.58 -39.54 -23.62
N ALA A 452 -11.49 -38.90 -24.78
CA ALA A 452 -10.65 -39.36 -25.91
C ALA A 452 -9.17 -38.94 -25.78
N LEU A 453 -8.82 -38.10 -24.83
CA LEU A 453 -7.44 -37.68 -24.61
C LEU A 453 -6.60 -38.84 -24.06
N PRO A 454 -5.30 -38.92 -24.45
CA PRO A 454 -4.40 -39.91 -23.88
C PRO A 454 -4.18 -39.66 -22.39
N GLU A 455 -3.86 -40.72 -21.66
CA GLU A 455 -3.50 -40.60 -20.25
C GLU A 455 -2.27 -39.68 -20.10
N GLY A 456 -2.34 -38.75 -19.14
CA GLY A 456 -1.26 -37.81 -18.90
C GLY A 456 -1.21 -36.64 -19.90
N ALA A 457 -2.27 -36.40 -20.67
CA ALA A 457 -2.35 -35.25 -21.58
C ALA A 457 -2.01 -33.94 -20.87
N GLY A 458 -1.14 -33.14 -21.49
CA GLY A 458 -0.71 -31.85 -20.96
C GLY A 458 -1.76 -30.75 -21.14
N GLY A 459 -1.51 -29.62 -20.47
CA GLY A 459 -2.42 -28.46 -20.53
C GLY A 459 -2.64 -27.93 -21.95
N ASP A 460 -1.65 -28.02 -22.83
CA ASP A 460 -1.78 -27.58 -24.23
C ASP A 460 -2.68 -28.51 -25.05
N ASP A 461 -2.58 -29.82 -24.86
CA ASP A 461 -3.44 -30.80 -25.53
C ASP A 461 -4.89 -30.65 -25.07
N ILE A 462 -5.10 -30.45 -23.78
CA ILE A 462 -6.42 -30.20 -23.19
C ILE A 462 -6.99 -28.89 -23.73
N GLN A 463 -6.19 -27.84 -23.78
CA GLN A 463 -6.61 -26.55 -24.30
C GLN A 463 -7.00 -26.63 -25.79
N SER A 464 -6.26 -27.41 -26.57
CA SER A 464 -6.60 -27.67 -27.99
C SER A 464 -7.95 -28.37 -28.11
N ALA A 465 -8.21 -29.37 -27.28
CA ALA A 465 -9.52 -30.04 -27.25
C ALA A 465 -10.66 -29.08 -26.89
N LEU A 466 -10.43 -28.18 -25.93
CA LEU A 466 -11.39 -27.14 -25.56
C LEU A 466 -11.69 -26.19 -26.74
N TYR A 467 -10.67 -25.77 -27.46
CA TYR A 467 -10.84 -24.94 -28.65
C TYR A 467 -11.59 -25.67 -29.76
N ASP A 468 -11.29 -26.93 -30.00
CA ASP A 468 -11.92 -27.72 -31.06
C ASP A 468 -13.41 -27.95 -30.82
N VAL A 469 -13.84 -28.06 -29.56
CA VAL A 469 -15.26 -28.12 -29.17
C VAL A 469 -15.97 -26.80 -29.46
N ALA A 470 -15.37 -25.68 -29.10
CA ALA A 470 -15.99 -24.36 -29.23
C ALA A 470 -15.98 -23.80 -30.65
N ARG A 471 -14.95 -24.13 -31.44
CA ARG A 471 -14.70 -23.53 -32.76
C ARG A 471 -15.88 -23.64 -33.75
N PRO A 472 -16.62 -24.75 -33.83
CA PRO A 472 -17.79 -24.86 -34.70
C PRO A 472 -19.04 -24.15 -34.16
N ILE A 473 -19.06 -23.74 -32.90
CA ILE A 473 -20.23 -23.16 -32.25
C ILE A 473 -20.27 -21.65 -32.49
N PRO A 474 -21.27 -21.12 -33.25
CA PRO A 474 -21.30 -19.70 -33.61
C PRO A 474 -21.18 -18.74 -32.43
N ARG A 475 -21.79 -19.06 -31.28
CA ARG A 475 -21.76 -18.26 -30.06
C ARG A 475 -20.33 -18.04 -29.55
N TYR A 476 -19.44 -19.00 -29.74
CA TYR A 476 -18.07 -19.01 -29.21
C TYR A 476 -17.01 -18.68 -30.25
N GLN A 477 -17.42 -18.26 -31.46
CA GLN A 477 -16.50 -17.88 -32.51
C GLN A 477 -16.02 -16.43 -32.34
N ASP A 478 -14.72 -16.21 -32.57
CA ASP A 478 -14.11 -14.89 -32.67
C ASP A 478 -13.46 -14.72 -34.04
N LEU A 479 -14.17 -14.06 -34.95
CA LEU A 479 -13.69 -13.79 -36.31
C LEU A 479 -12.66 -12.65 -36.36
N LYS A 480 -12.49 -11.89 -35.28
CA LYS A 480 -11.53 -10.80 -35.17
C LYS A 480 -10.21 -11.25 -34.54
N ALA A 481 -10.13 -12.48 -34.06
CA ALA A 481 -8.92 -13.02 -33.48
C ALA A 481 -7.78 -13.04 -34.53
N LYS A 482 -6.56 -12.79 -34.06
CA LYS A 482 -5.38 -12.81 -34.93
C LYS A 482 -5.23 -14.18 -35.59
N GLY A 483 -5.19 -14.21 -36.93
CA GLY A 483 -5.08 -15.44 -37.71
C GLY A 483 -6.38 -16.20 -37.89
N ALA A 484 -7.53 -15.64 -37.46
CA ALA A 484 -8.82 -16.25 -37.72
C ALA A 484 -9.20 -16.14 -39.20
N THR A 485 -9.83 -17.21 -39.73
CA THR A 485 -10.47 -17.24 -41.05
C THR A 485 -11.90 -17.75 -40.90
N PRO A 486 -12.80 -17.54 -41.90
CA PRO A 486 -14.14 -18.10 -41.86
C PRO A 486 -14.17 -19.62 -41.68
N GLU A 487 -13.17 -20.32 -42.24
CA GLU A 487 -13.04 -21.78 -42.14
C GLU A 487 -12.41 -22.23 -40.83
N ARG A 488 -11.64 -21.34 -40.19
CA ARG A 488 -11.02 -21.59 -38.87
C ARG A 488 -11.11 -20.35 -37.98
N PRO A 489 -12.29 -20.08 -37.47
CA PRO A 489 -12.49 -18.95 -36.56
C PRO A 489 -11.68 -19.12 -35.26
N GLY A 490 -11.35 -18.00 -34.62
CA GLY A 490 -10.87 -18.00 -33.25
C GLY A 490 -11.97 -18.42 -32.27
N VAL A 491 -11.58 -18.65 -31.03
CA VAL A 491 -12.51 -18.98 -29.94
C VAL A 491 -12.63 -17.79 -29.00
N SER A 492 -13.87 -17.37 -28.76
CA SER A 492 -14.20 -16.27 -27.88
C SER A 492 -13.92 -16.61 -26.40
N VAL A 493 -13.58 -15.61 -25.63
CA VAL A 493 -13.46 -15.70 -24.16
C VAL A 493 -14.78 -16.18 -23.49
N GLU A 494 -15.91 -15.97 -24.14
CA GLU A 494 -17.24 -16.40 -23.66
C GLU A 494 -17.34 -17.91 -23.42
N TRP A 495 -16.62 -18.71 -24.21
CA TRP A 495 -16.55 -20.14 -23.98
C TRP A 495 -15.95 -20.46 -22.61
N PHE A 496 -14.83 -19.84 -22.28
CA PHE A 496 -14.17 -20.06 -21.01
C PHE A 496 -14.96 -19.48 -19.83
N ASN A 497 -15.59 -18.32 -20.03
CA ASN A 497 -16.50 -17.76 -19.02
C ASN A 497 -17.66 -18.71 -18.73
N THR A 498 -18.21 -19.34 -19.75
CA THR A 498 -19.27 -20.38 -19.59
C THR A 498 -18.76 -21.52 -18.72
N LEU A 499 -17.57 -22.04 -18.98
CA LEU A 499 -16.99 -23.13 -18.19
C LEU A 499 -16.80 -22.73 -16.72
N TYR A 500 -16.27 -21.55 -16.45
CA TYR A 500 -16.11 -21.07 -15.08
C TYR A 500 -17.45 -20.90 -14.36
N GLN A 501 -18.42 -20.28 -15.01
CA GLN A 501 -19.73 -20.02 -14.41
C GLN A 501 -20.53 -21.30 -14.13
N VAL A 502 -20.50 -22.23 -15.06
CA VAL A 502 -21.29 -23.47 -14.96
C VAL A 502 -20.60 -24.52 -14.08
N LEU A 503 -19.29 -24.69 -14.21
CA LEU A 503 -18.55 -25.74 -13.52
C LEU A 503 -18.00 -25.32 -12.16
N LEU A 504 -17.59 -24.07 -12.00
CA LEU A 504 -16.91 -23.60 -10.80
C LEU A 504 -17.68 -22.54 -10.02
N GLY A 505 -18.75 -21.98 -10.59
CA GLY A 505 -19.51 -20.88 -9.96
C GLY A 505 -18.72 -19.56 -9.91
N LEU A 506 -17.73 -19.39 -10.79
CA LEU A 506 -16.86 -18.22 -10.88
C LEU A 506 -17.09 -17.47 -12.19
N ALA A 507 -16.92 -16.15 -12.18
CA ALA A 507 -17.09 -15.35 -13.38
C ALA A 507 -15.96 -15.58 -14.41
N ARG A 508 -14.74 -15.83 -13.95
CA ARG A 508 -13.53 -16.02 -14.75
C ARG A 508 -12.45 -16.78 -13.95
N GLY A 509 -11.39 -17.20 -14.63
CA GLY A 509 -10.29 -17.89 -13.99
C GLY A 509 -9.04 -17.98 -14.89
N PRO A 510 -8.05 -18.80 -14.54
CA PRO A 510 -6.84 -19.02 -15.35
C PRO A 510 -7.14 -19.79 -16.63
N ARG A 511 -6.12 -20.02 -17.45
CA ARG A 511 -6.21 -20.87 -18.64
C ARG A 511 -6.79 -22.24 -18.30
N PHE A 512 -7.95 -22.57 -18.84
CA PHE A 512 -8.75 -23.73 -18.38
C PHE A 512 -8.04 -25.07 -18.65
N GLY A 513 -7.33 -25.18 -19.78
CA GLY A 513 -6.56 -26.39 -20.06
C GLY A 513 -5.45 -26.66 -19.05
N SER A 514 -4.76 -25.62 -18.58
CA SER A 514 -3.77 -25.73 -17.51
C SER A 514 -4.42 -26.12 -16.16
N PHE A 515 -5.59 -25.56 -15.88
CA PHE A 515 -6.37 -25.94 -14.70
C PHE A 515 -6.76 -27.42 -14.73
N VAL A 516 -7.30 -27.91 -15.85
CA VAL A 516 -7.72 -29.32 -16.01
C VAL A 516 -6.52 -30.27 -15.89
N ALA A 517 -5.36 -29.88 -16.41
CA ALA A 517 -4.15 -30.71 -16.29
C ALA A 517 -3.75 -30.97 -14.82
N ILE A 518 -3.97 -30.00 -13.95
CA ILE A 518 -3.65 -30.11 -12.51
C ILE A 518 -4.80 -30.73 -11.73
N TYR A 519 -6.02 -30.27 -11.97
CA TYR A 519 -7.21 -30.78 -11.28
C TYR A 519 -7.50 -32.24 -11.64
N GLY A 520 -7.36 -32.59 -12.89
CA GLY A 520 -7.56 -33.93 -13.43
C GLY A 520 -8.66 -33.97 -14.49
N VAL A 521 -8.41 -34.74 -15.54
CA VAL A 521 -9.40 -34.97 -16.60
C VAL A 521 -10.62 -35.72 -16.07
N ALA A 522 -10.42 -36.76 -15.26
CA ALA A 522 -11.52 -37.51 -14.67
C ALA A 522 -12.38 -36.66 -13.73
N GLU A 523 -11.75 -35.85 -12.90
CA GLU A 523 -12.43 -34.93 -11.97
C GLU A 523 -13.20 -33.83 -12.73
N THR A 524 -12.65 -33.34 -13.84
CA THR A 524 -13.33 -32.34 -14.70
C THR A 524 -14.57 -32.97 -15.38
N ARG A 525 -14.44 -34.18 -15.87
CA ARG A 525 -15.58 -34.93 -16.44
C ARG A 525 -16.69 -35.13 -15.42
N GLU A 526 -16.35 -35.41 -14.16
CA GLU A 526 -17.33 -35.51 -13.07
C GLU A 526 -18.04 -34.17 -12.80
N LEU A 527 -17.32 -33.05 -12.84
CA LEU A 527 -17.95 -31.73 -12.76
C LEU A 527 -18.93 -31.48 -13.91
N ILE A 528 -18.55 -31.85 -15.13
CA ILE A 528 -19.43 -31.73 -16.30
C ILE A 528 -20.68 -32.59 -16.10
N ARG A 529 -20.54 -33.80 -15.63
CA ARG A 529 -21.67 -34.70 -15.33
C ARG A 529 -22.64 -34.06 -14.31
N LYS A 530 -22.09 -33.52 -13.23
CA LYS A 530 -22.88 -32.83 -12.19
C LYS A 530 -23.57 -31.59 -12.72
N ALA A 531 -22.92 -30.80 -13.56
CA ALA A 531 -23.51 -29.62 -14.19
C ALA A 531 -24.68 -30.00 -15.11
N LEU A 532 -24.49 -31.03 -15.92
CA LEU A 532 -25.53 -31.54 -16.82
C LEU A 532 -26.73 -32.16 -16.06
N ALA A 533 -26.50 -32.72 -14.89
CA ALA A 533 -27.55 -33.25 -14.00
C ALA A 533 -28.24 -32.17 -13.16
N GLY A 534 -27.78 -30.92 -13.20
CA GLY A 534 -28.28 -29.82 -12.40
C GLY A 534 -27.87 -29.82 -10.93
N GLU A 535 -26.92 -30.67 -10.56
CA GLU A 535 -26.46 -30.82 -9.17
C GLU A 535 -25.64 -29.62 -8.65
N LEU A 536 -24.95 -28.89 -9.53
CA LEU A 536 -24.11 -27.77 -9.15
C LEU A 536 -24.91 -26.46 -8.93
N ALA A 537 -26.01 -26.28 -9.66
CA ALA A 537 -26.84 -25.09 -9.59
C ALA A 537 -28.03 -25.22 -8.61
N ALA A 538 -28.11 -26.33 -7.91
CA ALA A 538 -29.20 -26.63 -6.98
C ALA A 538 -29.10 -25.81 -5.67
#